data_1846028e3c61d7eadaa0c1a73b33e4bd
#
_entry.id   1846028e3c61d7eadaa0c1a73b33e4bd
#
_cell.length_a   1.000
_cell.length_b   1.000
_cell.length_c   1.000
_cell.angle_alpha   90.00
_cell.angle_beta   90.00
_cell.angle_gamma   90.00
#
_symmetry.space_group_name_H-M   'P 1'
#
loop_
_entity.id
_entity.type
_entity.pdbx_description
1 polymer ?
#
loop_
_entity_poly.entity_id
_entity_poly.type
_entity_poly.pdbx_seq_one_letter_code
_entity_poly.pdbx_strand_id
1 'polypeptide(L)'
;MGATGQVGGAVVSELLKDTQVEVVAAARNVGKAGLLGVPVVHLDLDRIETFAPALEGGDSLFMATGYTVDMLRQSKDLVNAAKRSGVKHIVHLGACGDDDTRVAHYGWHQFIERYIEWSGIRFTHLRPEIFMQNLLGYGGESYVKNGVIKHYVGAARLSWVDCEDVAAVAAACLLNPSTHAGSTYRLGYEAKTYYEIAETFTKVLGQPFSYEPQPPQDFLRNVLAAGAEPAYMKCVFDSYTDLTNGKDIRADEIFDNFHAITGRQPKTIAQFAMKHAASFQY
;
A
#
# COMPACT_ATOMS: atom_id res chain seq x y z
N MET A 1 -10.43 -7.06 1.06
CA MET A 1 -9.67 -7.90 2.06
C MET A 1 -8.54 -7.09 2.70
N GLY A 2 -7.84 -7.67 3.71
CA GLY A 2 -6.84 -6.91 4.46
C GLY A 2 -7.45 -5.78 5.31
N ALA A 3 -8.69 -5.92 5.72
CA ALA A 3 -9.49 -4.86 6.37
C ALA A 3 -8.90 -4.34 7.70
N THR A 4 -8.02 -5.10 8.34
CA THR A 4 -7.32 -4.67 9.57
C THR A 4 -5.99 -3.98 9.31
N GLY A 5 -5.55 -3.88 8.05
CA GLY A 5 -4.37 -3.15 7.63
C GLY A 5 -4.66 -1.66 7.38
N GLN A 6 -3.60 -0.88 7.17
CA GLN A 6 -3.71 0.59 6.99
C GLN A 6 -4.56 0.95 5.77
N VAL A 7 -4.24 0.44 4.59
CA VAL A 7 -5.01 0.72 3.36
C VAL A 7 -6.38 0.06 3.42
N GLY A 8 -6.45 -1.23 3.75
CA GLY A 8 -7.72 -1.97 3.77
C GLY A 8 -8.75 -1.39 4.75
N GLY A 9 -8.31 -0.99 5.95
CA GLY A 9 -9.17 -0.31 6.92
C GLY A 9 -9.66 1.06 6.42
N ALA A 10 -8.78 1.82 5.78
CA ALA A 10 -9.15 3.10 5.14
C ALA A 10 -10.14 2.90 3.98
N VAL A 11 -9.99 1.82 3.17
CA VAL A 11 -10.97 1.47 2.11
C VAL A 11 -12.35 1.19 2.72
N VAL A 12 -12.42 0.42 3.81
CA VAL A 12 -13.70 0.21 4.52
C VAL A 12 -14.30 1.55 4.95
N SER A 13 -13.50 2.43 5.56
CA SER A 13 -13.96 3.75 6.01
C SER A 13 -14.43 4.65 4.87
N GLU A 14 -13.79 4.60 3.70
CA GLU A 14 -14.20 5.36 2.52
C GLU A 14 -15.52 4.80 1.94
N LEU A 15 -15.65 3.48 1.82
CA LEU A 15 -16.85 2.84 1.28
C LEU A 15 -18.09 3.08 2.17
N LEU A 16 -17.93 3.16 3.49
CA LEU A 16 -19.02 3.43 4.43
C LEU A 16 -19.62 4.85 4.30
N LYS A 17 -18.99 5.74 3.54
CA LYS A 17 -19.57 7.06 3.22
C LYS A 17 -20.70 6.96 2.19
N ASP A 18 -20.75 5.86 1.44
CA ASP A 18 -21.83 5.57 0.49
C ASP A 18 -22.80 4.55 1.11
N THR A 19 -24.04 4.97 1.30
CA THR A 19 -25.08 4.14 1.92
C THR A 19 -25.75 3.14 0.94
N GLN A 20 -25.37 3.17 -0.33
CA GLN A 20 -25.96 2.31 -1.38
C GLN A 20 -25.18 0.99 -1.56
N VAL A 21 -24.06 0.81 -0.85
CA VAL A 21 -23.22 -0.38 -0.96
C VAL A 21 -23.19 -1.16 0.34
N GLU A 22 -23.20 -2.47 0.25
CA GLU A 22 -22.93 -3.36 1.36
C GLU A 22 -21.42 -3.65 1.43
N VAL A 23 -20.82 -3.38 2.56
CA VAL A 23 -19.38 -3.56 2.79
C VAL A 23 -19.17 -4.76 3.71
N VAL A 24 -18.43 -5.75 3.24
CA VAL A 24 -18.01 -6.91 4.05
C VAL A 24 -16.50 -6.87 4.24
N ALA A 25 -16.06 -6.86 5.50
CA ALA A 25 -14.65 -6.88 5.86
C ALA A 25 -14.11 -8.31 5.86
N ALA A 26 -13.17 -8.62 4.98
CA ALA A 26 -12.49 -9.91 4.97
C ALA A 26 -11.12 -9.81 5.66
N ALA A 27 -10.89 -10.61 6.69
CA ALA A 27 -9.67 -10.57 7.49
C ALA A 27 -9.30 -11.93 8.08
N ARG A 28 -7.99 -12.14 8.32
CA ARG A 28 -7.47 -13.32 9.03
C ARG A 28 -7.89 -13.31 10.51
N ASN A 29 -7.81 -12.14 11.15
CA ASN A 29 -8.26 -11.96 12.53
C ASN A 29 -9.64 -11.30 12.56
N VAL A 30 -10.68 -12.13 12.68
CA VAL A 30 -12.10 -11.70 12.70
C VAL A 30 -12.40 -10.81 13.92
N GLY A 31 -11.81 -11.13 15.09
CA GLY A 31 -12.03 -10.33 16.31
C GLY A 31 -11.53 -8.90 16.17
N LYS A 32 -10.34 -8.71 15.59
CA LYS A 32 -9.81 -7.37 15.30
C LYS A 32 -10.64 -6.63 14.24
N ALA A 33 -11.12 -7.34 13.23
CA ALA A 33 -11.94 -6.76 12.17
C ALA A 33 -13.36 -6.38 12.66
N GLY A 34 -13.89 -7.02 13.68
CA GLY A 34 -15.18 -6.71 14.27
C GLY A 34 -15.31 -5.27 14.80
N LEU A 35 -14.18 -4.60 15.04
CA LEU A 35 -14.16 -3.19 15.46
C LEU A 35 -14.47 -2.22 14.31
N LEU A 36 -14.55 -2.69 13.05
CA LEU A 36 -14.82 -1.85 11.89
C LEU A 36 -16.31 -1.49 11.70
N GLY A 37 -17.22 -2.08 12.49
CA GLY A 37 -18.65 -1.79 12.43
C GLY A 37 -19.37 -2.30 11.17
N VAL A 38 -18.80 -3.28 10.47
CA VAL A 38 -19.36 -3.94 9.28
C VAL A 38 -19.38 -5.46 9.47
N PRO A 39 -20.18 -6.22 8.71
CA PRO A 39 -20.07 -7.68 8.65
C PRO A 39 -18.64 -8.14 8.37
N VAL A 40 -18.20 -9.18 9.07
CA VAL A 40 -16.82 -9.69 8.95
C VAL A 40 -16.85 -11.14 8.53
N VAL A 41 -16.01 -11.49 7.56
CA VAL A 41 -15.76 -12.86 7.12
C VAL A 41 -14.30 -13.25 7.32
N HIS A 42 -14.07 -14.52 7.64
CA HIS A 42 -12.72 -15.06 7.77
C HIS A 42 -12.13 -15.30 6.38
N LEU A 43 -11.01 -14.67 6.09
CA LEU A 43 -10.20 -14.90 4.90
C LEU A 43 -8.73 -14.95 5.29
N ASP A 44 -8.10 -16.09 5.07
CA ASP A 44 -6.69 -16.33 5.31
C ASP A 44 -6.01 -16.82 4.02
N LEU A 45 -5.04 -16.07 3.51
CA LEU A 45 -4.37 -16.35 2.24
C LEU A 45 -3.58 -17.67 2.25
N ASP A 46 -3.28 -18.22 3.43
CA ASP A 46 -2.63 -19.53 3.58
C ASP A 46 -3.63 -20.69 3.69
N ARG A 47 -4.94 -20.38 3.73
CA ARG A 47 -6.02 -21.34 3.93
C ARG A 47 -7.08 -21.23 2.85
N ILE A 48 -6.87 -21.97 1.74
CA ILE A 48 -7.71 -21.88 0.53
C ILE A 48 -9.20 -22.19 0.81
N GLU A 49 -9.50 -23.01 1.80
CA GLU A 49 -10.87 -23.33 2.20
C GLU A 49 -11.66 -22.11 2.72
N THR A 50 -10.97 -21.03 3.13
CA THR A 50 -11.61 -19.80 3.59
C THR A 50 -12.08 -18.89 2.44
N PHE A 51 -11.62 -19.13 1.20
CA PHE A 51 -11.84 -18.20 0.11
C PHE A 51 -13.30 -18.21 -0.40
N ALA A 52 -13.84 -19.38 -0.69
CA ALA A 52 -15.19 -19.48 -1.24
C ALA A 52 -16.25 -18.89 -0.30
N PRO A 53 -16.27 -19.23 1.01
CA PRO A 53 -17.20 -18.61 1.95
C PRO A 53 -17.02 -17.09 2.08
N ALA A 54 -15.76 -16.61 2.02
CA ALA A 54 -15.48 -15.16 2.15
C ALA A 54 -15.87 -14.33 0.91
N LEU A 55 -16.01 -14.98 -0.25
CA LEU A 55 -16.34 -14.33 -1.54
C LEU A 55 -17.80 -14.53 -1.96
N GLU A 56 -18.56 -15.31 -1.18
CA GLU A 56 -19.97 -15.59 -1.48
C GLU A 56 -20.79 -14.31 -1.52
N GLY A 57 -21.53 -14.11 -2.62
CA GLY A 57 -22.39 -12.94 -2.82
C GLY A 57 -21.65 -11.63 -3.12
N GLY A 58 -20.31 -11.62 -3.13
CA GLY A 58 -19.54 -10.41 -3.41
C GLY A 58 -19.47 -10.06 -4.89
N ASP A 59 -19.86 -8.84 -5.26
CA ASP A 59 -19.73 -8.33 -6.64
C ASP A 59 -18.33 -7.82 -6.96
N SER A 60 -17.68 -7.14 -6.02
CA SER A 60 -16.35 -6.53 -6.18
C SER A 60 -15.41 -6.87 -5.03
N LEU A 61 -14.15 -7.06 -5.34
CA LEU A 61 -13.10 -7.42 -4.38
C LEU A 61 -11.99 -6.36 -4.37
N PHE A 62 -11.74 -5.73 -3.20
CA PHE A 62 -10.46 -5.09 -2.96
C PHE A 62 -9.44 -6.14 -2.55
N MET A 63 -8.40 -6.32 -3.34
CA MET A 63 -7.37 -7.35 -3.18
C MET A 63 -6.03 -6.71 -2.79
N ALA A 64 -5.48 -7.11 -1.65
CA ALA A 64 -4.16 -6.74 -1.18
C ALA A 64 -3.37 -7.98 -0.76
N THR A 65 -2.06 -7.98 -0.96
CA THR A 65 -1.16 -9.10 -0.64
C THR A 65 -0.37 -8.85 0.64
N GLY A 66 0.29 -9.89 1.15
CA GLY A 66 1.27 -9.78 2.22
C GLY A 66 2.69 -9.56 1.69
N TYR A 67 3.64 -9.33 2.60
CA TYR A 67 5.07 -9.19 2.30
C TYR A 67 5.76 -10.56 2.32
N THR A 68 5.49 -11.39 1.32
CA THR A 68 6.01 -12.75 1.21
C THR A 68 6.10 -13.18 -0.25
N VAL A 69 7.03 -14.07 -0.58
CA VAL A 69 7.13 -14.68 -1.91
C VAL A 69 5.91 -15.57 -2.23
N ASP A 70 5.20 -16.06 -1.22
CA ASP A 70 3.97 -16.83 -1.37
C ASP A 70 2.82 -16.01 -1.99
N MET A 71 2.96 -14.68 -2.07
CA MET A 71 1.94 -13.81 -2.64
C MET A 71 1.52 -14.21 -4.05
N LEU A 72 2.42 -14.82 -4.85
CA LEU A 72 2.10 -15.29 -6.21
C LEU A 72 1.10 -16.44 -6.16
N ARG A 73 1.38 -17.49 -5.35
CA ARG A 73 0.49 -18.65 -5.15
C ARG A 73 -0.84 -18.21 -4.54
N GLN A 74 -0.78 -17.44 -3.45
CA GLN A 74 -1.94 -16.94 -2.73
C GLN A 74 -2.86 -16.12 -3.65
N SER A 75 -2.29 -15.22 -4.45
CA SER A 75 -3.05 -14.39 -5.40
C SER A 75 -3.68 -15.22 -6.50
N LYS A 76 -2.95 -16.17 -7.08
CA LYS A 76 -3.47 -17.08 -8.10
C LYS A 76 -4.69 -17.85 -7.57
N ASP A 77 -4.56 -18.43 -6.37
CA ASP A 77 -5.62 -19.24 -5.76
C ASP A 77 -6.85 -18.38 -5.42
N LEU A 78 -6.64 -17.15 -4.91
CA LEU A 78 -7.70 -16.19 -4.60
C LEU A 78 -8.44 -15.72 -5.87
N VAL A 79 -7.73 -15.38 -6.93
CA VAL A 79 -8.32 -14.94 -8.22
C VAL A 79 -9.15 -16.08 -8.82
N ASN A 80 -8.67 -17.33 -8.76
CA ASN A 80 -9.43 -18.50 -9.20
C ASN A 80 -10.71 -18.70 -8.36
N ALA A 81 -10.63 -18.50 -7.05
CA ALA A 81 -11.80 -18.57 -6.17
C ALA A 81 -12.78 -17.44 -6.49
N ALA A 82 -12.29 -16.19 -6.66
CA ALA A 82 -13.10 -15.03 -7.02
C ALA A 82 -13.88 -15.26 -8.32
N LYS A 83 -13.22 -15.83 -9.35
CA LYS A 83 -13.87 -16.19 -10.59
C LYS A 83 -14.99 -17.23 -10.40
N ARG A 84 -14.72 -18.28 -9.61
CA ARG A 84 -15.73 -19.33 -9.33
C ARG A 84 -16.92 -18.81 -8.50
N SER A 85 -16.68 -17.85 -7.60
CA SER A 85 -17.71 -17.21 -6.77
C SER A 85 -18.49 -16.12 -7.50
N GLY A 86 -18.15 -15.81 -8.77
CA GLY A 86 -18.88 -14.84 -9.58
C GLY A 86 -18.52 -13.37 -9.30
N VAL A 87 -17.37 -13.10 -8.67
CA VAL A 87 -16.84 -11.74 -8.50
C VAL A 87 -16.67 -11.09 -9.87
N LYS A 88 -17.19 -9.88 -10.03
CA LYS A 88 -17.27 -9.17 -11.32
C LYS A 88 -16.15 -8.16 -11.52
N HIS A 89 -15.52 -7.68 -10.42
CA HIS A 89 -14.47 -6.68 -10.47
C HIS A 89 -13.46 -6.87 -9.34
N ILE A 90 -12.17 -6.78 -9.66
CA ILE A 90 -11.07 -6.78 -8.70
C ILE A 90 -10.35 -5.44 -8.76
N VAL A 91 -10.28 -4.73 -7.64
CA VAL A 91 -9.39 -3.58 -7.44
C VAL A 91 -8.16 -4.11 -6.71
N HIS A 92 -7.05 -4.24 -7.42
CA HIS A 92 -5.81 -4.81 -6.91
C HIS A 92 -4.88 -3.73 -6.40
N LEU A 93 -4.47 -3.84 -5.14
CA LEU A 93 -3.39 -3.05 -4.58
C LEU A 93 -2.05 -3.71 -4.93
N GLY A 94 -1.42 -3.19 -5.95
CA GLY A 94 -0.09 -3.57 -6.42
C GLY A 94 1.02 -2.75 -5.77
N ALA A 95 2.07 -2.51 -6.51
CA ALA A 95 3.20 -1.66 -6.13
C ALA A 95 3.63 -0.80 -7.32
N CYS A 96 4.39 0.25 -7.06
CA CYS A 96 5.04 1.07 -8.08
C CYS A 96 5.96 0.24 -9.01
N GLY A 97 6.44 0.86 -10.04
CA GLY A 97 7.30 0.24 -11.03
C GLY A 97 6.61 0.04 -12.38
N ASP A 98 7.40 0.13 -13.42
CA ASP A 98 6.97 -0.12 -14.79
C ASP A 98 7.17 -1.58 -15.17
N ASP A 99 6.67 -1.98 -16.34
CA ASP A 99 6.70 -3.36 -16.81
C ASP A 99 8.12 -3.89 -17.07
N ASP A 100 9.13 -3.01 -17.11
CA ASP A 100 10.55 -3.34 -17.25
C ASP A 100 11.33 -3.32 -15.92
N THR A 101 10.65 -3.19 -14.80
CA THR A 101 11.29 -3.14 -13.48
C THR A 101 12.16 -4.37 -13.20
N ARG A 102 13.34 -4.12 -12.63
CA ARG A 102 14.23 -5.19 -12.13
C ARG A 102 14.07 -5.48 -10.65
N VAL A 103 13.25 -4.69 -9.96
CA VAL A 103 12.94 -4.90 -8.54
C VAL A 103 11.97 -6.08 -8.43
N ALA A 104 12.43 -7.19 -7.87
CA ALA A 104 11.73 -8.48 -7.96
C ALA A 104 10.31 -8.42 -7.40
N HIS A 105 10.09 -7.80 -6.23
CA HIS A 105 8.74 -7.75 -5.64
C HIS A 105 7.78 -6.85 -6.43
N TYR A 106 8.26 -5.85 -7.17
CA TYR A 106 7.43 -5.09 -8.11
C TYR A 106 7.03 -5.98 -9.30
N GLY A 107 7.98 -6.76 -9.83
CA GLY A 107 7.70 -7.74 -10.88
C GLY A 107 6.69 -8.82 -10.44
N TRP A 108 6.71 -9.25 -9.17
CA TRP A 108 5.70 -10.18 -8.66
C TRP A 108 4.30 -9.57 -8.68
N HIS A 109 4.14 -8.29 -8.34
CA HIS A 109 2.86 -7.59 -8.48
C HIS A 109 2.39 -7.55 -9.94
N GLN A 110 3.30 -7.32 -10.89
CA GLN A 110 2.97 -7.33 -12.32
C GLN A 110 2.54 -8.72 -12.81
N PHE A 111 3.15 -9.82 -12.32
CA PHE A 111 2.65 -11.17 -12.60
C PHE A 111 1.24 -11.39 -12.04
N ILE A 112 0.94 -10.87 -10.86
CA ILE A 112 -0.41 -10.91 -10.29
C ILE A 112 -1.38 -10.13 -11.15
N GLU A 113 -1.02 -8.93 -11.61
CA GLU A 113 -1.82 -8.12 -12.53
C GLU A 113 -2.15 -8.90 -13.79
N ARG A 114 -1.16 -9.48 -14.48
CA ARG A 114 -1.37 -10.30 -15.68
C ARG A 114 -2.29 -11.50 -15.39
N TYR A 115 -2.15 -12.13 -14.23
CA TYR A 115 -3.02 -13.24 -13.85
C TYR A 115 -4.47 -12.82 -13.62
N ILE A 116 -4.70 -11.65 -13.00
CA ILE A 116 -6.03 -11.06 -12.85
C ILE A 116 -6.63 -10.77 -14.23
N GLU A 117 -5.88 -10.15 -15.14
CA GLU A 117 -6.31 -9.87 -16.51
C GLU A 117 -6.69 -11.15 -17.27
N TRP A 118 -5.85 -12.18 -17.22
CA TRP A 118 -6.13 -13.49 -17.85
C TRP A 118 -7.34 -14.21 -17.26
N SER A 119 -7.71 -13.91 -16.02
CA SER A 119 -8.93 -14.50 -15.42
C SER A 119 -10.19 -14.10 -16.15
N GLY A 120 -10.20 -12.95 -16.86
CA GLY A 120 -11.36 -12.37 -17.51
C GLY A 120 -12.31 -11.64 -16.54
N ILE A 121 -11.95 -11.51 -15.25
CA ILE A 121 -12.66 -10.64 -14.31
C ILE A 121 -12.26 -9.18 -14.64
N ARG A 122 -13.22 -8.25 -14.62
CA ARG A 122 -12.86 -6.82 -14.74
C ARG A 122 -11.90 -6.43 -13.64
N PHE A 123 -10.96 -5.54 -13.95
CA PHE A 123 -9.92 -5.17 -13.00
C PHE A 123 -9.62 -3.67 -13.01
N THR A 124 -9.07 -3.20 -11.90
CA THR A 124 -8.34 -1.94 -11.79
C THR A 124 -7.08 -2.19 -10.97
N HIS A 125 -5.92 -1.84 -11.49
CA HIS A 125 -4.65 -1.97 -10.77
C HIS A 125 -4.25 -0.62 -10.17
N LEU A 126 -3.92 -0.62 -8.88
CA LEU A 126 -3.38 0.53 -8.17
C LEU A 126 -1.91 0.27 -7.90
N ARG A 127 -1.05 1.13 -8.40
CA ARG A 127 0.41 1.06 -8.22
C ARG A 127 0.87 2.23 -7.35
N PRO A 128 0.75 2.14 -6.01
CA PRO A 128 1.18 3.21 -5.12
C PRO A 128 2.70 3.33 -5.09
N GLU A 129 3.17 4.56 -4.99
CA GLU A 129 4.54 4.91 -4.65
C GLU A 129 4.76 4.74 -3.13
N ILE A 130 5.74 5.41 -2.54
CA ILE A 130 6.11 5.23 -1.13
C ILE A 130 5.00 5.76 -0.21
N PHE A 131 4.54 4.93 0.70
CA PHE A 131 3.52 5.33 1.67
C PHE A 131 4.07 6.32 2.70
N MET A 132 3.36 7.43 2.92
CA MET A 132 3.68 8.38 4.00
C MET A 132 3.67 7.70 5.37
N GLN A 133 2.85 6.66 5.55
CA GLN A 133 2.76 5.88 6.78
C GLN A 133 4.06 5.18 7.16
N ASN A 134 4.98 4.99 6.22
CA ASN A 134 6.32 4.48 6.53
C ASN A 134 7.11 5.43 7.44
N LEU A 135 6.78 6.73 7.46
CA LEU A 135 7.35 7.70 8.41
C LEU A 135 6.96 7.42 9.86
N LEU A 136 5.84 6.73 10.10
CA LEU A 136 5.41 6.32 11.45
C LEU A 136 6.21 5.11 11.96
N GLY A 137 6.92 4.42 11.08
CA GLY A 137 7.70 3.23 11.37
C GLY A 137 7.15 1.96 10.73
N TYR A 138 7.95 0.92 10.78
CA TYR A 138 7.64 -0.39 10.22
C TYR A 138 8.07 -1.48 11.21
N GLY A 139 7.25 -2.52 11.35
CA GLY A 139 7.58 -3.66 12.22
C GLY A 139 7.65 -3.34 13.71
N GLY A 140 7.03 -2.23 14.15
CA GLY A 140 7.02 -1.80 15.56
C GLY A 140 8.16 -0.85 15.93
N GLU A 141 9.06 -0.55 15.00
CA GLU A 141 10.09 0.47 15.19
C GLU A 141 9.73 1.78 14.49
N SER A 142 9.81 2.90 15.21
CA SER A 142 9.67 4.23 14.61
C SER A 142 10.98 4.64 13.92
N TYR A 143 10.88 5.12 12.69
CA TYR A 143 12.02 5.73 12.00
C TYR A 143 12.32 7.16 12.48
N VAL A 144 11.43 7.74 13.30
CA VAL A 144 11.61 9.07 13.88
C VAL A 144 11.76 8.94 15.38
N LYS A 145 12.94 9.24 15.90
CA LYS A 145 13.22 9.21 17.35
C LYS A 145 13.93 10.51 17.75
N ASN A 146 13.40 11.21 18.74
CA ASN A 146 13.98 12.46 19.28
C ASN A 146 14.28 13.48 18.17
N GLY A 147 13.36 13.65 17.21
CA GLY A 147 13.54 14.57 16.08
C GLY A 147 14.52 14.10 15.00
N VAL A 148 15.10 12.91 15.11
CA VAL A 148 15.98 12.36 14.08
C VAL A 148 15.24 11.31 13.27
N ILE A 149 15.16 11.54 11.97
CA ILE A 149 14.62 10.56 11.00
C ILE A 149 15.78 9.70 10.52
N LYS A 150 15.66 8.38 10.66
CA LYS A 150 16.66 7.41 10.17
C LYS A 150 16.05 6.54 9.08
N HIS A 151 16.65 6.51 7.90
CA HIS A 151 16.19 5.67 6.80
C HIS A 151 17.35 5.30 5.86
N TYR A 152 17.16 4.36 4.93
CA TYR A 152 18.21 3.62 4.22
C TYR A 152 18.34 3.97 2.74
N VAL A 153 17.77 5.10 2.29
CA VAL A 153 17.73 5.48 0.87
C VAL A 153 18.68 6.64 0.51
N GLY A 154 19.59 7.01 1.42
CA GLY A 154 20.53 8.11 1.19
C GLY A 154 19.81 9.43 0.90
N ALA A 155 20.23 10.13 -0.14
CA ALA A 155 19.65 11.39 -0.59
C ALA A 155 18.59 11.22 -1.70
N ALA A 156 18.11 10.01 -1.95
CA ALA A 156 17.12 9.76 -3.00
C ALA A 156 15.87 10.62 -2.81
N ARG A 157 15.38 11.18 -3.93
CA ARG A 157 14.10 11.85 -4.00
C ARG A 157 13.05 10.82 -4.35
N LEU A 158 11.96 10.77 -3.57
CA LEU A 158 10.93 9.74 -3.66
C LEU A 158 9.56 10.37 -3.84
N SER A 159 8.69 9.71 -4.55
CA SER A 159 7.28 10.05 -4.67
C SER A 159 6.49 9.43 -3.52
N TRP A 160 5.60 10.21 -2.92
CA TRP A 160 4.87 9.86 -1.70
C TRP A 160 3.36 9.87 -1.91
N VAL A 161 2.69 8.94 -1.22
CA VAL A 161 1.23 8.86 -1.20
C VAL A 161 0.74 8.49 0.21
N ASP A 162 -0.37 9.11 0.64
CA ASP A 162 -1.05 8.74 1.88
C ASP A 162 -1.92 7.49 1.66
N CYS A 163 -1.92 6.54 2.61
CA CYS A 163 -2.78 5.34 2.54
C CYS A 163 -4.27 5.67 2.42
N GLU A 164 -4.74 6.80 2.98
CA GLU A 164 -6.13 7.23 2.85
C GLU A 164 -6.44 7.75 1.44
N ASP A 165 -5.46 8.33 0.74
CA ASP A 165 -5.62 8.75 -0.65
C ASP A 165 -5.67 7.52 -1.57
N VAL A 166 -4.83 6.52 -1.32
CA VAL A 166 -4.93 5.22 -2.02
C VAL A 166 -6.29 4.57 -1.78
N ALA A 167 -6.78 4.63 -0.54
CA ALA A 167 -8.08 4.10 -0.19
C ALA A 167 -9.23 4.85 -0.87
N ALA A 168 -9.13 6.17 -1.02
CA ALA A 168 -10.09 6.98 -1.75
C ALA A 168 -10.19 6.59 -3.22
N VAL A 169 -9.03 6.40 -3.88
CA VAL A 169 -8.99 5.91 -5.27
C VAL A 169 -9.57 4.49 -5.36
N ALA A 170 -9.18 3.59 -4.44
CA ALA A 170 -9.70 2.23 -4.40
C ALA A 170 -11.24 2.21 -4.26
N ALA A 171 -11.78 3.02 -3.35
CA ALA A 171 -13.22 3.13 -3.14
C ALA A 171 -13.93 3.67 -4.39
N ALA A 172 -13.41 4.73 -5.03
CA ALA A 172 -13.96 5.26 -6.28
C ALA A 172 -14.02 4.17 -7.38
N CYS A 173 -12.96 3.35 -7.50
CA CYS A 173 -12.90 2.26 -8.46
C CYS A 173 -13.88 1.13 -8.13
N LEU A 174 -14.08 0.79 -6.84
CA LEU A 174 -15.04 -0.21 -6.40
C LEU A 174 -16.49 0.22 -6.63
N LEU A 175 -16.79 1.51 -6.38
CA LEU A 175 -18.12 2.09 -6.54
C LEU A 175 -18.48 2.30 -8.03
N ASN A 176 -17.50 2.56 -8.89
CA ASN A 176 -17.71 2.86 -10.31
C ASN A 176 -16.92 1.90 -11.23
N PRO A 177 -17.17 0.59 -11.15
CA PRO A 177 -16.38 -0.41 -11.90
C PRO A 177 -16.46 -0.24 -13.42
N SER A 178 -17.55 0.33 -13.97
CA SER A 178 -17.65 0.60 -15.40
C SER A 178 -16.72 1.71 -15.89
N THR A 179 -16.43 2.68 -15.04
CA THR A 179 -15.55 3.81 -15.37
C THR A 179 -14.07 3.43 -15.27
N HIS A 180 -13.73 2.55 -14.33
CA HIS A 180 -12.34 2.28 -13.98
C HIS A 180 -11.83 0.90 -14.43
N ALA A 181 -12.69 0.04 -14.98
CA ALA A 181 -12.28 -1.27 -15.47
C ALA A 181 -11.25 -1.18 -16.60
N GLY A 182 -10.21 -2.00 -16.52
CA GLY A 182 -9.10 -2.02 -17.46
C GLY A 182 -8.04 -0.96 -17.21
N SER A 183 -8.17 -0.16 -16.15
CA SER A 183 -7.22 0.92 -15.83
C SER A 183 -6.13 0.45 -14.87
N THR A 184 -4.94 1.04 -15.05
CA THR A 184 -3.83 0.97 -14.09
C THR A 184 -3.49 2.39 -13.66
N TYR A 185 -3.57 2.67 -12.36
CA TYR A 185 -3.29 3.98 -11.78
C TYR A 185 -2.02 3.95 -10.95
N ARG A 186 -1.02 4.72 -11.35
CA ARG A 186 0.13 5.03 -10.49
C ARG A 186 -0.26 6.14 -9.52
N LEU A 187 0.08 5.97 -8.23
CA LEU A 187 -0.39 6.84 -7.15
C LEU A 187 0.81 7.35 -6.35
N GLY A 188 1.22 8.57 -6.66
CA GLY A 188 2.27 9.31 -5.99
C GLY A 188 2.06 10.79 -6.29
N TYR A 189 1.98 11.62 -5.26
CA TYR A 189 1.41 12.97 -5.42
C TYR A 189 2.32 14.09 -4.92
N GLU A 190 3.36 13.77 -4.17
CA GLU A 190 4.37 14.73 -3.73
C GLU A 190 5.74 14.09 -3.76
N ALA A 191 6.74 14.73 -4.38
CA ALA A 191 8.10 14.23 -4.43
C ALA A 191 8.99 14.98 -3.42
N LYS A 192 9.65 14.22 -2.50
CA LYS A 192 10.57 14.76 -1.49
C LYS A 192 11.68 13.78 -1.14
N THR A 193 12.84 14.33 -0.81
CA THR A 193 13.89 13.64 -0.06
C THR A 193 13.55 13.59 1.43
N TYR A 194 14.18 12.70 2.19
CA TYR A 194 14.06 12.72 3.65
C TYR A 194 14.63 13.99 4.31
N TYR A 195 15.56 14.69 3.67
CA TYR A 195 16.02 16.01 4.11
C TYR A 195 14.87 17.04 4.03
N GLU A 196 14.19 17.13 2.90
CA GLU A 196 13.04 18.03 2.72
C GLU A 196 11.85 17.65 3.62
N ILE A 197 11.70 16.36 3.95
CA ILE A 197 10.70 15.91 4.93
C ILE A 197 11.06 16.42 6.33
N ALA A 198 12.32 16.31 6.76
CA ALA A 198 12.77 16.82 8.03
C ALA A 198 12.57 18.35 8.15
N GLU A 199 12.88 19.11 7.09
CA GLU A 199 12.60 20.55 7.01
C GLU A 199 11.10 20.83 7.11
N THR A 200 10.27 20.07 6.40
CA THR A 200 8.81 20.18 6.44
C THR A 200 8.31 19.92 7.86
N PHE A 201 8.75 18.86 8.52
CA PHE A 201 8.38 18.52 9.90
C PHE A 201 8.79 19.62 10.87
N THR A 202 10.03 20.14 10.74
CA THR A 202 10.51 21.25 11.57
C THR A 202 9.57 22.45 11.45
N LYS A 203 9.19 22.82 10.22
CA LYS A 203 8.31 23.96 9.95
C LYS A 203 6.90 23.79 10.52
N VAL A 204 6.28 22.60 10.35
CA VAL A 204 4.85 22.42 10.68
C VAL A 204 4.61 21.95 12.10
N LEU A 205 5.59 21.26 12.72
CA LEU A 205 5.49 20.74 14.08
C LEU A 205 6.15 21.67 15.13
N GLY A 206 6.91 22.69 14.67
CA GLY A 206 7.47 23.71 15.55
C GLY A 206 8.62 23.25 16.44
N GLN A 207 9.23 22.11 16.13
CA GLN A 207 10.40 21.55 16.82
C GLN A 207 11.42 21.01 15.79
N PRO A 208 12.75 21.00 16.11
CA PRO A 208 13.75 20.63 15.12
C PRO A 208 13.68 19.16 14.72
N PHE A 209 13.71 18.91 13.42
CA PHE A 209 13.91 17.58 12.84
C PHE A 209 15.13 17.57 11.94
N SER A 210 15.82 16.43 11.90
CA SER A 210 16.95 16.18 11.01
C SER A 210 16.83 14.80 10.38
N TYR A 211 17.53 14.60 9.27
CA TYR A 211 17.65 13.29 8.63
C TYR A 211 19.07 12.76 8.74
N GLU A 212 19.20 11.51 9.17
CA GLU A 212 20.46 10.79 9.30
C GLU A 212 20.38 9.52 8.44
N PRO A 213 20.93 9.53 7.20
CA PRO A 213 20.91 8.36 6.33
C PRO A 213 21.70 7.20 6.93
N GLN A 214 21.13 6.00 6.84
CA GLN A 214 21.74 4.76 7.30
C GLN A 214 22.12 3.88 6.11
N PRO A 215 23.17 3.04 6.22
CA PRO A 215 23.51 2.08 5.16
C PRO A 215 22.38 1.07 4.92
N PRO A 216 22.04 0.72 3.65
CA PRO A 216 21.03 -0.31 3.36
C PRO A 216 21.29 -1.67 4.02
N GLN A 217 22.57 -2.02 4.30
CA GLN A 217 22.95 -3.23 5.01
C GLN A 217 22.36 -3.31 6.43
N ASP A 218 22.20 -2.16 7.08
CA ASP A 218 21.62 -2.09 8.42
C ASP A 218 20.14 -2.41 8.41
N PHE A 219 19.42 -1.96 7.37
CA PHE A 219 18.03 -2.37 7.15
C PHE A 219 17.90 -3.90 7.10
N LEU A 220 18.65 -4.54 6.19
CA LEU A 220 18.54 -5.98 5.99
C LEU A 220 18.85 -6.75 7.29
N ARG A 221 19.92 -6.36 7.99
CA ARG A 221 20.29 -6.95 9.28
C ARG A 221 19.17 -6.82 10.31
N ASN A 222 18.57 -5.64 10.44
CA ASN A 222 17.56 -5.35 11.45
C ASN A 222 16.26 -6.11 11.19
N VAL A 223 15.77 -6.11 9.93
CA VAL A 223 14.51 -6.80 9.60
C VAL A 223 14.64 -8.32 9.69
N LEU A 224 15.80 -8.88 9.35
CA LEU A 224 16.06 -10.32 9.52
C LEU A 224 16.14 -10.70 11.00
N ALA A 225 16.77 -9.89 11.84
CA ALA A 225 16.80 -10.08 13.29
C ALA A 225 15.40 -10.00 13.92
N ALA A 226 14.49 -9.22 13.34
CA ALA A 226 13.09 -9.14 13.74
C ALA A 226 12.21 -10.29 13.19
N GLY A 227 12.79 -11.23 12.44
CA GLY A 227 12.08 -12.42 11.91
C GLY A 227 11.26 -12.16 10.64
N ALA A 228 11.54 -11.09 9.91
CA ALA A 228 10.89 -10.84 8.63
C ALA A 228 11.30 -11.87 7.55
N GLU A 229 10.46 -12.05 6.53
CA GLU A 229 10.68 -13.03 5.47
C GLU A 229 11.91 -12.64 4.62
N PRO A 230 12.96 -13.51 4.56
CA PRO A 230 14.27 -13.12 4.03
C PRO A 230 14.28 -12.76 2.55
N ALA A 231 13.56 -13.52 1.71
CA ALA A 231 13.61 -13.33 0.27
C ALA A 231 12.91 -12.01 -0.12
N TYR A 232 11.78 -11.69 0.52
CA TYR A 232 11.10 -10.42 0.31
C TYR A 232 11.95 -9.23 0.81
N MET A 233 12.53 -9.34 2.01
CA MET A 233 13.37 -8.29 2.58
C MET A 233 14.64 -8.05 1.77
N LYS A 234 15.19 -9.09 1.14
CA LYS A 234 16.29 -8.96 0.19
C LYS A 234 15.92 -8.09 -1.00
N CYS A 235 14.71 -8.23 -1.55
CA CYS A 235 14.23 -7.36 -2.64
C CYS A 235 14.11 -5.90 -2.22
N VAL A 236 13.65 -5.64 -1.00
CA VAL A 236 13.57 -4.27 -0.44
C VAL A 236 14.98 -3.69 -0.26
N PHE A 237 15.91 -4.49 0.27
CA PHE A 237 17.31 -4.10 0.40
C PHE A 237 17.96 -3.74 -0.94
N ASP A 238 17.70 -4.54 -1.98
CA ASP A 238 18.22 -4.28 -3.34
C ASP A 238 17.66 -2.96 -3.89
N SER A 239 16.36 -2.69 -3.68
CA SER A 239 15.73 -1.42 -4.04
C SER A 239 16.36 -0.24 -3.30
N TYR A 240 16.58 -0.33 -1.99
CA TYR A 240 17.24 0.73 -1.22
C TYR A 240 18.68 0.96 -1.67
N THR A 241 19.38 -0.11 -2.05
CA THR A 241 20.75 -0.03 -2.58
C THR A 241 20.77 0.69 -3.92
N ASP A 242 19.82 0.40 -4.82
CA ASP A 242 19.72 1.05 -6.13
C ASP A 242 19.34 2.53 -5.98
N LEU A 243 18.39 2.88 -5.10
CA LEU A 243 18.04 4.26 -4.76
C LEU A 243 19.25 5.04 -4.22
N THR A 244 19.99 4.46 -3.26
CA THR A 244 21.18 5.10 -2.69
C THR A 244 22.26 5.35 -3.75
N ASN A 245 22.36 4.48 -4.76
CA ASN A 245 23.32 4.59 -5.87
C ASN A 245 22.79 5.42 -7.05
N GLY A 246 21.61 6.00 -6.96
CA GLY A 246 21.00 6.82 -8.02
C GLY A 246 20.63 6.05 -9.29
N LYS A 247 20.33 4.76 -9.15
CA LYS A 247 19.97 3.90 -10.31
C LYS A 247 18.49 3.92 -10.65
N ASP A 248 17.63 4.27 -9.72
CA ASP A 248 16.19 4.42 -9.96
C ASP A 248 15.90 5.87 -10.34
N ILE A 249 15.81 6.11 -11.65
CA ILE A 249 15.64 7.46 -12.21
C ILE A 249 14.19 7.95 -12.20
N ARG A 250 13.23 7.11 -11.80
CA ARG A 250 11.79 7.42 -11.82
C ARG A 250 11.13 7.36 -10.44
N ALA A 251 11.92 7.22 -9.39
CA ALA A 251 11.42 7.11 -8.02
C ALA A 251 10.71 8.38 -7.50
N ASP A 252 10.86 9.51 -8.18
CA ASP A 252 10.28 10.81 -7.81
C ASP A 252 9.17 11.29 -8.77
N GLU A 253 8.69 10.45 -9.68
CA GLU A 253 7.57 10.80 -10.56
C GLU A 253 6.30 11.06 -9.75
N ILE A 254 5.58 12.13 -10.11
CA ILE A 254 4.27 12.47 -9.55
C ILE A 254 3.18 12.38 -10.61
N PHE A 255 1.95 12.06 -10.17
CA PHE A 255 0.82 11.80 -11.07
C PHE A 255 -0.33 12.75 -10.79
N ASP A 256 -0.98 13.25 -11.84
CA ASP A 256 -2.12 14.18 -11.77
C ASP A 256 -3.44 13.45 -12.07
N ASN A 257 -3.72 12.39 -11.32
CA ASN A 257 -4.94 11.58 -11.54
C ASN A 257 -5.90 11.60 -10.34
N PHE A 258 -5.43 11.99 -9.14
CA PHE A 258 -6.23 11.90 -7.92
C PHE A 258 -7.52 12.72 -7.99
N HIS A 259 -7.42 13.99 -8.42
CA HIS A 259 -8.58 14.87 -8.51
C HIS A 259 -9.61 14.35 -9.55
N ALA A 260 -9.13 13.87 -10.69
CA ALA A 260 -10.01 13.32 -11.74
C ALA A 260 -10.78 12.07 -11.25
N ILE A 261 -10.15 11.23 -10.39
CA ILE A 261 -10.75 10.00 -9.88
C ILE A 261 -11.68 10.28 -8.69
N THR A 262 -11.27 11.17 -7.77
CA THR A 262 -11.91 11.31 -6.45
C THR A 262 -12.66 12.64 -6.25
N GLY A 263 -12.46 13.63 -7.13
CA GLY A 263 -12.95 15.01 -6.95
C GLY A 263 -12.26 15.78 -5.82
N ARG A 264 -11.20 15.22 -5.21
CA ARG A 264 -10.48 15.81 -4.05
C ARG A 264 -9.04 16.15 -4.42
N GLN A 265 -8.36 16.87 -3.52
CA GLN A 265 -6.90 17.07 -3.60
C GLN A 265 -6.19 16.00 -2.75
N PRO A 266 -5.04 15.48 -3.19
CA PRO A 266 -4.27 14.52 -2.40
C PRO A 266 -3.64 15.22 -1.17
N LYS A 267 -3.37 14.43 -0.14
CA LYS A 267 -2.68 14.92 1.06
C LYS A 267 -1.21 15.19 0.78
N THR A 268 -0.72 16.25 1.43
CA THR A 268 0.71 16.59 1.44
C THR A 268 1.42 15.99 2.65
N ILE A 269 2.74 15.85 2.58
CA ILE A 269 3.60 15.47 3.72
C ILE A 269 3.40 16.41 4.92
N ALA A 270 3.16 17.70 4.66
CA ALA A 270 2.87 18.67 5.72
C ALA A 270 1.55 18.35 6.46
N GLN A 271 0.49 18.06 5.71
CA GLN A 271 -0.81 17.67 6.29
C GLN A 271 -0.73 16.34 7.04
N PHE A 272 0.02 15.37 6.48
CA PHE A 272 0.30 14.10 7.14
C PHE A 272 1.03 14.31 8.48
N ALA A 273 2.09 15.13 8.51
CA ALA A 273 2.84 15.43 9.72
C ALA A 273 1.95 16.07 10.80
N MET A 274 1.12 17.05 10.43
CA MET A 274 0.18 17.70 11.36
C MET A 274 -0.85 16.71 11.91
N LYS A 275 -1.41 15.84 11.07
CA LYS A 275 -2.37 14.79 11.47
C LYS A 275 -1.77 13.81 12.48
N HIS A 276 -0.51 13.47 12.31
CA HIS A 276 0.21 12.50 13.13
C HIS A 276 1.19 13.15 14.12
N ALA A 277 0.99 14.44 14.44
CA ALA A 277 1.91 15.21 15.28
C ALA A 277 2.26 14.50 16.60
N ALA A 278 1.29 13.87 17.26
CA ALA A 278 1.51 13.12 18.50
C ALA A 278 2.50 11.94 18.36
N SER A 279 2.62 11.37 17.16
CA SER A 279 3.58 10.27 16.88
C SER A 279 5.01 10.77 16.65
N PHE A 280 5.21 12.07 16.47
CA PHE A 280 6.49 12.69 16.16
C PHE A 280 7.02 13.61 17.28
N GLN A 281 6.21 13.82 18.34
CA GLN A 281 6.64 14.60 19.50
C GLN A 281 7.68 13.84 20.34
N TYR A 282 8.65 14.57 20.94
CA TYR A 282 9.69 14.05 21.84
C TYR A 282 10.01 15.04 22.95
#